data_e639b6a5cecaeae01c101992ea002488
#
_entry.id   e639b6a5cecaeae01c101992ea002488
#
_cell.length_a   1.000
_cell.length_b   1.000
_cell.length_c   1.000
_cell.angle_alpha   90.00
_cell.angle_beta   90.00
_cell.angle_gamma   90.00
#
_symmetry.space_group_name_H-M   'P 1'
#
loop_
_entity.id
_entity.type
_entity.pdbx_description
1 polymer ?
#
loop_
_entity_poly.entity_id
_entity_poly.type
_entity_poly.pdbx_seq_one_letter_code
_entity_poly.pdbx_strand_id
1 'polypeptide(L)'
;MTNIDLKLLAVIGELHRTRSVSQAAERLALSQSTISMSLAKLRKHFNDPLFVRTSAGMEPTPHATELIRVLEKAEILLQSALDHHVVFDPLASNRVFRVQSTDIAQVTLLPKLMQCNRLSAGSG
;
A
#
# COMPACT_ATOMS: atom_id res chain seq x y z
N MET A 1 -13.26 -9.26 10.92
CA MET A 1 -12.62 -9.00 9.67
C MET A 1 -11.17 -9.39 9.76
N THR A 2 -10.33 -8.96 8.97
CA THR A 2 -9.03 -9.53 8.88
C THR A 2 -8.00 -8.74 9.64
N ASN A 3 -6.84 -9.32 9.80
CA ASN A 3 -5.70 -8.64 10.38
C ASN A 3 -4.86 -7.94 9.34
N ILE A 4 -5.34 -7.92 8.11
CA ILE A 4 -4.61 -7.28 7.04
C ILE A 4 -4.81 -5.79 7.11
N ASP A 5 -3.74 -5.05 7.08
CA ASP A 5 -3.83 -3.60 7.02
C ASP A 5 -2.96 -3.09 5.87
N LEU A 6 -2.93 -1.80 5.71
CA LEU A 6 -2.24 -1.22 4.56
C LEU A 6 -0.73 -1.40 4.63
N LYS A 7 -0.20 -1.54 5.83
CA LYS A 7 1.23 -1.82 5.96
C LYS A 7 1.59 -3.16 5.36
N LEU A 8 0.75 -4.16 5.61
CA LEU A 8 0.99 -5.47 5.04
C LEU A 8 0.89 -5.43 3.52
N LEU A 9 -0.05 -4.67 3.02
CA LEU A 9 -0.19 -4.55 1.58
C LEU A 9 0.99 -3.84 0.95
N ALA A 10 1.62 -2.94 1.68
CA ALA A 10 2.81 -2.27 1.18
C ALA A 10 3.95 -3.25 0.95
N VAL A 11 4.00 -4.32 1.74
CA VAL A 11 5.00 -5.36 1.55
C VAL A 11 4.85 -5.98 0.17
N ILE A 12 3.62 -6.24 -0.24
CA ILE A 12 3.37 -6.80 -1.56
C ILE A 12 3.91 -5.87 -2.65
N GLY A 13 3.63 -4.60 -2.52
CA GLY A 13 4.08 -3.63 -3.51
C GLY A 13 5.60 -3.57 -3.62
N GLU A 14 6.27 -3.56 -2.48
CA GLU A 14 7.73 -3.48 -2.50
C GLU A 14 8.37 -4.77 -2.98
N LEU A 15 7.79 -5.90 -2.65
CA LEU A 15 8.31 -7.17 -3.17
C LEU A 15 8.13 -7.25 -4.68
N HIS A 16 7.04 -6.73 -5.18
CA HIS A 16 6.84 -6.69 -6.63
C HIS A 16 7.86 -5.78 -7.29
N ARG A 17 8.13 -4.65 -6.67
CA ARG A 17 9.06 -3.68 -7.24
C ARG A 17 10.50 -4.15 -7.19
N THR A 18 10.91 -4.73 -6.09
CA THR A 18 12.31 -5.08 -5.88
C THR A 18 12.63 -6.53 -6.21
N ARG A 19 11.63 -7.40 -6.12
CA ARG A 19 11.80 -8.84 -6.28
C ARG A 19 12.79 -9.42 -5.28
N SER A 20 12.99 -8.74 -4.15
CA SER A 20 13.98 -9.12 -3.17
C SER A 20 13.48 -8.79 -1.78
N VAL A 21 13.52 -9.78 -0.88
CA VAL A 21 13.11 -9.57 0.50
C VAL A 21 14.02 -8.56 1.17
N SER A 22 15.32 -8.65 0.93
CA SER A 22 16.25 -7.74 1.59
C SER A 22 16.07 -6.31 1.10
N GLN A 23 15.84 -6.11 -0.18
CA GLN A 23 15.62 -4.77 -0.68
C GLN A 23 14.27 -4.21 -0.24
N ALA A 24 13.24 -5.05 -0.21
CA ALA A 24 11.96 -4.60 0.28
C ALA A 24 12.06 -4.17 1.74
N ALA A 25 12.81 -4.92 2.54
CA ALA A 25 13.01 -4.57 3.94
C ALA A 25 13.70 -3.22 4.07
N GLU A 26 14.71 -3.00 3.27
CA GLU A 26 15.41 -1.72 3.27
C GLU A 26 14.48 -0.58 2.94
N ARG A 27 13.71 -0.73 1.88
CA ARG A 27 12.84 0.33 1.43
C ARG A 27 11.73 0.64 2.41
N LEU A 28 11.30 -0.36 3.15
CA LEU A 28 10.25 -0.16 4.14
C LEU A 28 10.80 0.09 5.54
N ALA A 29 12.12 0.10 5.69
CA ALA A 29 12.77 0.28 6.99
C ALA A 29 12.33 -0.78 7.98
N LEU A 30 12.27 -2.01 7.51
CA LEU A 30 11.89 -3.15 8.33
C LEU A 30 12.97 -4.21 8.25
N SER A 31 12.93 -5.16 9.18
CA SER A 31 13.84 -6.28 9.11
C SER A 31 13.34 -7.29 8.09
N GLN A 32 14.26 -8.12 7.60
CA GLN A 32 13.85 -9.17 6.68
C GLN A 32 12.91 -10.16 7.33
N SER A 33 13.10 -10.45 8.63
CA SER A 33 12.16 -11.33 9.31
C SER A 33 10.77 -10.72 9.36
N THR A 34 10.67 -9.41 9.52
CA THR A 34 9.36 -8.76 9.52
C THR A 34 8.70 -8.91 8.15
N ILE A 35 9.47 -8.75 7.08
CA ILE A 35 8.93 -8.94 5.75
C ILE A 35 8.43 -10.37 5.57
N SER A 36 9.24 -11.34 6.02
CA SER A 36 8.85 -12.73 5.89
C SER A 36 7.59 -13.06 6.67
N MET A 37 7.49 -12.53 7.88
CA MET A 37 6.30 -12.74 8.69
C MET A 37 5.08 -12.09 8.06
N SER A 38 5.26 -10.90 7.52
CA SER A 38 4.16 -10.21 6.83
C SER A 38 3.70 -11.01 5.63
N LEU A 39 4.65 -11.54 4.88
CA LEU A 39 4.30 -12.34 3.72
C LEU A 39 3.57 -13.62 4.14
N ALA A 40 3.99 -14.23 5.25
CA ALA A 40 3.30 -15.41 5.73
C ALA A 40 1.85 -15.11 6.09
N LYS A 41 1.61 -13.98 6.72
CA LYS A 41 0.24 -13.57 7.04
C LYS A 41 -0.58 -13.36 5.77
N LEU A 42 0.03 -12.72 4.79
CA LEU A 42 -0.67 -12.45 3.53
C LEU A 42 -0.97 -13.74 2.79
N ARG A 43 -0.03 -14.67 2.79
CA ARG A 43 -0.25 -15.96 2.16
C ARG A 43 -1.42 -16.68 2.78
N LYS A 44 -1.51 -16.60 4.08
CA LYS A 44 -2.59 -17.26 4.79
C LYS A 44 -3.93 -16.57 4.50
N HIS A 45 -3.91 -15.25 4.50
CA HIS A 45 -5.14 -14.50 4.27
C HIS A 45 -5.70 -14.75 2.86
N PHE A 46 -4.83 -14.72 1.86
CA PHE A 46 -5.26 -14.89 0.48
C PHE A 46 -5.24 -16.33 0.01
N ASN A 47 -4.75 -17.22 0.86
CA ASN A 47 -4.65 -18.64 0.53
C ASN A 47 -3.89 -18.83 -0.78
N ASP A 48 -2.78 -18.15 -0.91
CA ASP A 48 -1.97 -18.15 -2.13
C ASP A 48 -0.53 -17.81 -1.75
N PRO A 49 0.47 -18.40 -2.41
CA PRO A 49 1.87 -18.09 -2.08
C PRO A 49 2.24 -16.64 -2.33
N LEU A 50 1.57 -15.99 -3.25
CA LEU A 50 1.78 -14.60 -3.65
C LEU A 50 3.12 -14.36 -4.31
N PHE A 51 4.20 -14.79 -3.70
CA PHE A 51 5.53 -14.70 -4.28
C PHE A 51 6.25 -16.01 -4.05
N VAL A 52 6.93 -16.49 -5.07
CA VAL A 52 7.72 -17.72 -4.96
C VAL A 52 9.15 -17.38 -5.32
N ARG A 53 10.07 -18.04 -4.64
CA ARG A 53 11.48 -17.81 -4.87
C ARG A 53 11.94 -18.59 -6.08
N THR A 54 12.55 -17.89 -7.02
CA THR A 54 13.12 -18.51 -8.22
C THR A 54 14.56 -18.03 -8.36
N SER A 55 15.24 -18.52 -9.37
CA SER A 55 16.60 -18.06 -9.61
C SER A 55 16.64 -16.58 -9.96
N ALA A 56 15.54 -16.04 -10.43
CA ALA A 56 15.47 -14.61 -10.77
C ALA A 56 15.02 -13.74 -9.60
N GLY A 57 14.73 -14.34 -8.45
CA GLY A 57 14.28 -13.61 -7.30
C GLY A 57 12.87 -14.02 -6.89
N MET A 58 12.17 -13.13 -6.21
CA MET A 58 10.80 -13.40 -5.79
C MET A 58 9.86 -13.07 -6.92
N GLU A 59 9.18 -14.08 -7.42
CA GLU A 59 8.29 -13.91 -8.56
C GLU A 59 6.84 -13.93 -8.10
N PRO A 60 6.02 -13.00 -8.57
CA PRO A 60 4.62 -12.98 -8.16
C PRO A 60 3.81 -14.08 -8.83
N THR A 61 2.86 -14.61 -8.09
CA THR A 61 1.88 -15.53 -8.67
C THR A 61 0.88 -14.72 -9.48
N PRO A 62 0.07 -15.40 -10.31
CA PRO A 62 -1.00 -14.67 -11.01
C PRO A 62 -1.93 -13.95 -10.06
N HIS A 63 -2.23 -14.54 -8.91
CA HIS A 63 -3.07 -13.90 -7.92
C HIS A 63 -2.41 -12.62 -7.40
N ALA A 64 -1.12 -12.70 -7.10
CA ALA A 64 -0.39 -11.53 -6.62
C ALA A 64 -0.37 -10.43 -7.67
N THR A 65 -0.20 -10.80 -8.92
CA THR A 65 -0.19 -9.83 -10.00
C THR A 65 -1.52 -9.08 -10.09
N GLU A 66 -2.62 -9.80 -9.95
CA GLU A 66 -3.93 -9.18 -9.94
C GLU A 66 -4.10 -8.26 -8.74
N LEU A 67 -3.67 -8.73 -7.58
CA LEU A 67 -3.77 -7.95 -6.37
C LEU A 67 -2.96 -6.65 -6.50
N ILE A 68 -1.78 -6.74 -7.06
CA ILE A 68 -0.93 -5.57 -7.25
C ILE A 68 -1.62 -4.58 -8.19
N ARG A 69 -2.26 -5.08 -9.21
CA ARG A 69 -2.97 -4.21 -10.14
C ARG A 69 -4.07 -3.43 -9.43
N VAL A 70 -4.81 -4.10 -8.55
CA VAL A 70 -5.86 -3.46 -7.78
C VAL A 70 -5.26 -2.41 -6.84
N LEU A 71 -4.15 -2.75 -6.20
CA LEU A 71 -3.50 -1.82 -5.28
C LEU A 71 -3.00 -0.58 -6.00
N GLU A 72 -2.48 -0.74 -7.19
CA GLU A 72 -2.03 0.40 -7.98
C GLU A 72 -3.20 1.31 -8.34
N LYS A 73 -4.33 0.73 -8.70
CA LYS A 73 -5.50 1.52 -8.99
C LYS A 73 -5.99 2.26 -7.76
N ALA A 74 -5.96 1.60 -6.63
CA ALA A 74 -6.38 2.23 -5.38
C ALA A 74 -5.49 3.42 -5.06
N GLU A 75 -4.20 3.27 -5.28
CA GLU A 75 -3.26 4.35 -5.00
C GLU A 75 -3.53 5.54 -5.92
N ILE A 76 -3.80 5.27 -7.18
CA ILE A 76 -4.13 6.33 -8.12
C ILE A 76 -5.38 7.06 -7.70
N LEU A 77 -6.39 6.31 -7.26
CA LEU A 77 -7.63 6.92 -6.83
C LEU A 77 -7.43 7.79 -5.60
N LEU A 78 -6.60 7.35 -4.68
CA LEU A 78 -6.31 8.14 -3.49
C LEU A 78 -5.59 9.43 -3.86
N GLN A 79 -4.64 9.34 -4.78
CA GLN A 79 -3.95 10.53 -5.25
C GLN A 79 -4.91 11.49 -5.92
N SER A 80 -5.81 10.96 -6.72
CA SER A 80 -6.80 11.80 -7.38
C SER A 80 -7.68 12.52 -6.37
N ALA A 81 -8.08 11.82 -5.35
CA ALA A 81 -8.91 12.42 -4.33
C ALA A 81 -8.21 13.58 -3.65
N LEU A 82 -6.93 13.42 -3.38
CA LEU A 82 -6.17 14.47 -2.73
C LEU A 82 -5.88 15.64 -3.67
N ASP A 83 -5.65 15.34 -4.93
CA ASP A 83 -5.37 16.37 -5.91
C ASP A 83 -6.61 17.17 -6.28
N HIS A 84 -7.77 16.56 -6.17
CA HIS A 84 -9.03 17.21 -6.52
C HIS A 84 -9.83 17.51 -5.26
N HIS A 85 -9.17 18.05 -4.28
CA HIS A 85 -9.77 18.28 -2.98
C HIS A 85 -11.02 19.15 -3.02
N VAL A 86 -11.15 19.93 -4.02
CA VAL A 86 -12.26 20.87 -4.10
C VAL A 86 -13.57 20.24 -4.52
N VAL A 87 -13.52 19.05 -5.05
CA VAL A 87 -14.72 18.49 -5.63
C VAL A 87 -15.63 17.87 -4.60
N PHE A 88 -15.20 17.80 -3.37
CA PHE A 88 -15.97 17.05 -2.40
C PHE A 88 -16.98 17.91 -1.70
N ASP A 89 -18.16 17.33 -1.53
CA ASP A 89 -19.12 17.83 -0.56
C ASP A 89 -18.41 17.86 0.78
N PRO A 90 -18.46 18.98 1.50
CA PRO A 90 -17.74 19.07 2.76
C PRO A 90 -18.08 17.96 3.74
N LEU A 91 -19.34 17.56 3.80
CA LEU A 91 -19.71 16.50 4.72
C LEU A 91 -19.16 15.16 4.27
N ALA A 92 -19.28 14.86 3.00
CA ALA A 92 -18.77 13.61 2.48
C ALA A 92 -17.25 13.59 2.61
N SER A 93 -16.62 14.69 2.32
CA SER A 93 -15.19 14.81 2.43
C SER A 93 -14.73 14.55 3.86
N ASN A 94 -15.43 15.16 4.80
CA ASN A 94 -15.05 15.00 6.18
C ASN A 94 -15.13 13.57 6.64
N ARG A 95 -16.17 12.87 6.24
CA ARG A 95 -16.31 11.48 6.63
C ARG A 95 -15.21 10.63 6.04
N VAL A 96 -14.95 10.83 4.79
CA VAL A 96 -13.93 10.05 4.11
C VAL A 96 -12.56 10.35 4.70
N PHE A 97 -12.27 11.60 4.91
CA PHE A 97 -10.97 12.00 5.43
C PHE A 97 -10.73 11.51 6.84
N ARG A 98 -11.77 11.51 7.65
CA ARG A 98 -11.58 11.04 9.02
C ARG A 98 -11.16 9.59 9.04
N VAL A 99 -11.82 8.78 8.26
CA VAL A 99 -11.50 7.36 8.20
C VAL A 99 -10.11 7.17 7.62
N GLN A 100 -9.87 7.83 6.52
CA GLN A 100 -8.60 7.62 5.83
C GLN A 100 -7.43 8.21 6.56
N SER A 101 -7.61 9.35 7.19
CA SER A 101 -6.48 9.94 7.89
C SER A 101 -6.08 9.07 9.07
N THR A 102 -7.03 8.37 9.67
CA THR A 102 -6.69 7.46 10.73
C THR A 102 -5.90 6.27 10.20
N ASP A 103 -6.40 5.68 9.14
CA ASP A 103 -5.79 4.46 8.62
C ASP A 103 -4.58 4.75 7.76
N ILE A 104 -4.74 5.65 6.83
CA ILE A 104 -3.67 5.93 5.88
C ILE A 104 -2.52 6.66 6.52
N ALA A 105 -2.81 7.45 7.52
CA ALA A 105 -1.74 8.18 8.20
C ALA A 105 -0.72 7.24 8.81
N GLN A 106 -1.08 6.01 8.98
CA GLN A 106 -0.19 5.06 9.62
C GLN A 106 0.53 4.16 8.66
N VAL A 107 0.38 4.39 7.37
CA VAL A 107 1.01 3.52 6.40
C VAL A 107 2.05 4.29 5.62
N THR A 108 2.78 3.54 4.81
CA THR A 108 3.89 4.11 4.06
C THR A 108 3.47 5.10 3.02
N LEU A 109 2.22 5.11 2.64
CA LEU A 109 1.74 6.07 1.67
C LEU A 109 1.67 7.47 2.22
N LEU A 110 1.64 7.59 3.52
CA LEU A 110 1.43 8.85 4.18
C LEU A 110 2.35 9.97 3.69
N PRO A 111 3.65 9.77 3.59
CA PRO A 111 4.51 10.89 3.18
C PRO A 111 4.12 11.46 1.83
N LYS A 112 3.82 10.60 0.88
CA LYS A 112 3.39 11.05 -0.43
C LYS A 112 2.07 11.77 -0.36
N LEU A 113 1.14 11.19 0.37
CA LEU A 113 -0.18 11.78 0.47
C LEU A 113 -0.12 13.14 1.15
N MET A 114 0.73 13.26 2.15
CA MET A 114 0.84 14.54 2.82
C MET A 114 1.44 15.59 1.93
N GLN A 115 2.39 15.24 1.10
CA GLN A 115 2.93 16.18 0.15
C GLN A 115 1.86 16.67 -0.81
N CYS A 116 1.10 15.76 -1.35
CA CYS A 116 0.03 16.12 -2.26
C CYS A 116 -1.00 16.98 -1.56
N ASN A 117 -1.30 16.64 -0.34
CA ASN A 117 -2.29 17.38 0.42
C ASN A 117 -1.84 18.81 0.65
N ARG A 118 -0.57 19.02 0.95
CA ARG A 118 -0.07 20.36 1.15
C ARG A 118 -0.18 21.19 -0.11
N LEU A 119 0.14 20.58 -1.22
CA LEU A 119 0.02 21.27 -2.49
C LEU A 119 -1.43 21.63 -2.77
N SER A 120 -2.30 20.68 -2.52
CA SER A 120 -3.72 20.94 -2.73
C SER A 120 -4.22 22.02 -1.82
N ALA A 121 -3.83 21.96 -0.57
CA ALA A 121 -4.24 22.97 0.38
C ALA A 121 -3.72 24.34 -0.02
N GLY A 122 -2.50 24.37 -0.51
CA GLY A 122 -1.92 25.62 -0.95
C GLY A 122 -2.65 26.20 -2.13
N SER A 123 -3.16 25.36 -3.01
CA SER A 123 -3.90 25.85 -4.15
C SER A 123 -5.36 26.07 -3.81
N GLY A 124 -5.83 25.43 -2.80
CA GLY A 124 -7.21 25.60 -2.41
C GLY A 124 -7.35 26.79 -1.55
#